data_0dcf2ddcc6e234f449975362497bee0b
#
_entry.id   0dcf2ddcc6e234f449975362497bee0b
#
_cell.length_a   1.000
_cell.length_b   1.000
_cell.length_c   1.000
_cell.angle_alpha   90.00
_cell.angle_beta   90.00
_cell.angle_gamma   90.00
#
_symmetry.space_group_name_H-M   'P 1'
#
loop_
_entity.id
_entity.type
_entity.pdbx_description
1 polymer ?
#
loop_
_entity_poly.entity_id
_entity_poly.type
_entity_poly.pdbx_seq_one_letter_code
_entity_poly.pdbx_strand_id
1 'polypeptide(L)'
;MMDIKAFDKILSDVIKAESGIKKVILVDRTGLTIAHVSKFSYYPVDIDGIGAIASAVYCASEEQGKNLDIGELNIVTSEFDNGKIFAASCGKGVLCVITDSDVNIGMIRLVMKKASTQLKSVLDEFLAEKPVVPASEGGAGDEELKAALSELEKV
;
A
#
# COMPACT_ATOMS: atom_id res chain seq x y z
N MET A 1 20.64 -7.65 1.17
CA MET A 1 19.78 -8.60 0.45
C MET A 1 18.36 -8.48 0.99
N MET A 2 17.43 -8.29 0.09
CA MET A 2 16.02 -8.12 0.40
C MET A 2 15.46 -9.34 1.10
N ASP A 3 14.97 -9.17 2.32
CA ASP A 3 14.34 -10.26 3.04
C ASP A 3 12.83 -10.25 2.81
N ILE A 4 12.39 -10.86 1.69
CA ILE A 4 10.98 -11.06 1.37
C ILE A 4 10.30 -11.85 2.51
N LYS A 5 11.05 -12.68 3.22
CA LYS A 5 10.54 -13.47 4.34
C LYS A 5 10.04 -12.60 5.49
N ALA A 6 10.63 -11.42 5.70
CA ALA A 6 10.18 -10.49 6.73
C ALA A 6 8.77 -9.95 6.41
N PHE A 7 8.50 -9.62 5.16
CA PHE A 7 7.16 -9.21 4.71
C PHE A 7 6.16 -10.36 4.87
N ASP A 8 6.51 -11.54 4.39
CA ASP A 8 5.64 -12.71 4.45
C ASP A 8 5.27 -13.06 5.90
N LYS A 9 6.22 -12.95 6.82
CA LYS A 9 5.96 -13.21 8.24
C LYS A 9 4.94 -12.21 8.81
N ILE A 10 5.13 -10.93 8.55
CA ILE A 10 4.23 -9.88 9.05
C ILE A 10 2.83 -10.07 8.46
N LEU A 11 2.73 -10.30 7.15
CA LEU A 11 1.43 -10.51 6.50
C LEU A 11 0.76 -11.80 6.98
N SER A 12 1.53 -12.86 7.24
CA SER A 12 1.00 -14.11 7.79
C SER A 12 0.48 -13.92 9.21
N ASP A 13 1.15 -13.13 10.02
CA ASP A 13 0.67 -12.80 11.38
C ASP A 13 -0.65 -12.02 11.31
N VAL A 14 -0.79 -11.10 10.35
CA VAL A 14 -2.04 -10.36 10.16
C VAL A 14 -3.18 -11.29 9.79
N ILE A 15 -2.97 -12.18 8.81
CA ILE A 15 -4.06 -13.06 8.35
C ILE A 15 -4.50 -14.06 9.41
N LYS A 16 -3.61 -14.40 10.34
CA LYS A 16 -3.91 -15.30 11.45
C LYS A 16 -4.55 -14.60 12.65
N ALA A 17 -4.45 -13.28 12.71
CA ALA A 17 -4.92 -12.51 13.87
C ALA A 17 -6.44 -12.54 14.03
N GLU A 18 -7.19 -12.63 12.94
CA GLU A 18 -8.64 -12.69 12.94
C GLU A 18 -9.13 -13.68 11.88
N SER A 19 -10.11 -14.51 12.25
CA SER A 19 -10.63 -15.54 11.34
C SER A 19 -11.31 -14.94 10.09
N GLY A 20 -11.87 -13.75 10.21
CA GLY A 20 -12.55 -13.08 9.11
C GLY A 20 -11.63 -12.43 8.10
N ILE A 21 -10.34 -12.34 8.35
CA ILE A 21 -9.38 -11.80 7.38
C ILE A 21 -9.11 -12.84 6.30
N LYS A 22 -9.37 -12.49 5.04
CA LYS A 22 -9.27 -13.41 3.91
C LYS A 22 -7.99 -13.21 3.09
N LYS A 23 -7.60 -11.95 2.89
CA LYS A 23 -6.43 -11.59 2.09
C LYS A 23 -5.73 -10.39 2.71
N VAL A 24 -4.41 -10.38 2.60
CA VAL A 24 -3.57 -9.25 3.01
C VAL A 24 -2.61 -8.97 1.87
N ILE A 25 -2.61 -7.73 1.41
CA ILE A 25 -1.81 -7.30 0.27
C ILE A 25 -0.99 -6.08 0.69
N LEU A 26 0.30 -6.12 0.40
CA LEU A 26 1.18 -4.97 0.58
C LEU A 26 1.57 -4.46 -0.80
N VAL A 27 1.27 -3.20 -1.06
CA VAL A 27 1.62 -2.55 -2.33
C VAL A 27 2.46 -1.32 -2.05
N ASP A 28 3.24 -0.88 -3.02
CA ASP A 28 3.88 0.42 -2.93
C ASP A 28 2.89 1.51 -3.36
N ARG A 29 3.28 2.77 -3.24
CA ARG A 29 2.39 3.88 -3.55
C ARG A 29 2.11 4.06 -5.04
N THR A 30 2.86 3.37 -5.90
CA THR A 30 2.58 3.33 -7.35
C THR A 30 1.58 2.23 -7.71
N GLY A 31 1.24 1.36 -6.77
CA GLY A 31 0.28 0.28 -6.98
C GLY A 31 0.91 -1.06 -7.31
N LEU A 32 2.24 -1.18 -7.25
CA LEU A 32 2.92 -2.45 -7.48
C LEU A 32 2.87 -3.31 -6.22
N THR A 33 2.48 -4.57 -6.38
CA THR A 33 2.42 -5.52 -5.27
C THR A 33 3.82 -5.91 -4.82
N ILE A 34 4.07 -5.76 -3.52
CA ILE A 34 5.33 -6.15 -2.88
C ILE A 34 5.21 -7.58 -2.35
N ALA A 35 4.12 -7.88 -1.66
CA ALA A 35 3.87 -9.20 -1.06
C ALA A 35 2.37 -9.37 -0.81
N HIS A 36 1.92 -10.59 -0.74
CA HIS A 36 0.53 -10.89 -0.38
C HIS A 36 0.42 -12.28 0.24
N VAL A 37 -0.59 -12.46 1.07
CA VAL A 37 -1.01 -13.76 1.59
C VAL A 37 -2.52 -13.87 1.47
N SER A 38 -3.01 -15.07 1.20
CA SER A 38 -4.44 -15.35 1.10
C SER A 38 -4.76 -16.61 1.88
N LYS A 39 -5.89 -16.59 2.57
CA LYS A 39 -6.54 -17.83 2.99
C LYS A 39 -7.16 -18.44 1.75
N PHE A 40 -7.58 -19.67 1.87
CA PHE A 40 -8.20 -20.44 0.81
C PHE A 40 -9.01 -19.57 -0.17
N SER A 41 -8.70 -19.65 -1.46
CA SER A 41 -9.47 -18.98 -2.49
C SER A 41 -9.82 -19.99 -3.58
N TYR A 42 -11.11 -20.22 -3.77
CA TYR A 42 -11.61 -21.07 -4.84
C TYR A 42 -11.63 -20.39 -6.20
N TYR A 43 -11.48 -19.07 -6.21
CA TYR A 43 -11.53 -18.29 -7.43
C TYR A 43 -10.20 -17.59 -7.64
N PRO A 44 -9.65 -17.63 -8.84
CA PRO A 44 -8.48 -16.82 -9.17
C PRO A 44 -8.87 -15.35 -9.05
N VAL A 45 -8.15 -14.61 -8.22
CA VAL A 45 -8.39 -13.20 -7.99
C VAL A 45 -7.16 -12.45 -8.50
N ASP A 46 -7.39 -11.36 -9.21
CA ASP A 46 -6.32 -10.49 -9.67
C ASP A 46 -5.77 -9.67 -8.50
N ILE A 47 -4.81 -10.24 -7.80
CA ILE A 47 -4.17 -9.60 -6.63
C ILE A 47 -3.53 -8.26 -7.02
N ASP A 48 -2.86 -8.21 -8.17
CA ASP A 48 -2.21 -6.98 -8.62
C ASP A 48 -3.22 -5.88 -8.92
N GLY A 49 -4.33 -6.22 -9.55
CA GLY A 49 -5.41 -5.27 -9.81
C GLY A 49 -6.05 -4.74 -8.53
N ILE A 50 -6.31 -5.63 -7.57
CA ILE A 50 -6.89 -5.25 -6.26
C ILE A 50 -5.93 -4.31 -5.52
N GLY A 51 -4.65 -4.65 -5.48
CA GLY A 51 -3.63 -3.84 -4.82
C GLY A 51 -3.48 -2.47 -5.46
N ALA A 52 -3.46 -2.40 -6.79
CA ALA A 52 -3.36 -1.13 -7.52
C ALA A 52 -4.55 -0.22 -7.22
N ILE A 53 -5.77 -0.77 -7.19
CA ILE A 53 -6.99 -0.01 -6.87
C ILE A 53 -6.95 0.47 -5.42
N ALA A 54 -6.58 -0.39 -4.48
CA ALA A 54 -6.48 -0.04 -3.07
C ALA A 54 -5.49 1.11 -2.84
N SER A 55 -4.34 1.07 -3.48
CA SER A 55 -3.34 2.13 -3.43
C SER A 55 -3.90 3.44 -4.00
N ALA A 56 -4.57 3.39 -5.14
CA ALA A 56 -5.17 4.57 -5.77
C ALA A 56 -6.24 5.21 -4.89
N VAL A 57 -7.12 4.40 -4.30
CA VAL A 57 -8.18 4.89 -3.39
C VAL A 57 -7.55 5.54 -2.15
N TYR A 58 -6.55 4.90 -1.57
CA TYR A 58 -5.86 5.44 -0.39
C TYR A 58 -5.20 6.78 -0.72
N CYS A 59 -4.42 6.84 -1.78
CA CYS A 59 -3.69 8.06 -2.17
C CYS A 59 -4.64 9.20 -2.54
N ALA A 60 -5.74 8.90 -3.21
CA ALA A 60 -6.78 9.89 -3.54
C ALA A 60 -7.43 10.46 -2.27
N SER A 61 -7.76 9.59 -1.32
CA SER A 61 -8.33 10.01 -0.03
C SER A 61 -7.35 10.85 0.77
N GLU A 62 -6.07 10.47 0.78
CA GLU A 62 -5.01 11.22 1.43
C GLU A 62 -4.89 12.64 0.86
N GLU A 63 -4.97 12.78 -0.45
CA GLU A 63 -4.92 14.07 -1.14
C GLU A 63 -6.11 14.95 -0.76
N GLN A 64 -7.30 14.38 -0.65
CA GLN A 64 -8.48 15.13 -0.18
C GLN A 64 -8.29 15.67 1.22
N GLY A 65 -7.68 14.89 2.11
CA GLY A 65 -7.40 15.32 3.48
C GLY A 65 -6.46 16.52 3.52
N LYS A 66 -5.46 16.54 2.65
CA LYS A 66 -4.54 17.67 2.52
C LYS A 66 -5.25 18.92 2.00
N ASN A 67 -6.08 18.77 0.97
CA ASN A 67 -6.82 19.88 0.35
C ASN A 67 -7.82 20.50 1.33
N LEU A 68 -8.40 19.68 2.21
CA LEU A 68 -9.37 20.14 3.21
C LEU A 68 -8.73 20.56 4.53
N ASP A 69 -7.42 20.38 4.66
CA ASP A 69 -6.65 20.69 5.87
C ASP A 69 -7.22 20.00 7.13
N ILE A 70 -7.57 18.71 6.96
CA ILE A 70 -8.13 17.89 8.05
C ILE A 70 -7.14 16.88 8.62
N GLY A 71 -5.89 16.97 8.22
CA GLY A 71 -4.81 16.15 8.78
C GLY A 71 -4.47 14.92 7.95
N GLU A 72 -3.75 14.00 8.58
CA GLU A 72 -3.29 12.80 7.92
C GLU A 72 -4.37 11.72 7.88
N LEU A 73 -4.41 10.98 6.78
CA LEU A 73 -5.30 9.84 6.63
C LEU A 73 -4.76 8.64 7.42
N ASN A 74 -5.58 8.08 8.29
CA ASN A 74 -5.20 6.92 9.08
C ASN A 74 -5.60 5.61 8.41
N ILE A 75 -6.84 5.53 7.95
CA ILE A 75 -7.37 4.30 7.34
C ILE A 75 -8.56 4.63 6.44
N VAL A 76 -8.68 3.90 5.35
CA VAL A 76 -9.87 3.89 4.51
C VAL A 76 -10.56 2.54 4.69
N THR A 77 -11.85 2.56 4.98
CA THR A 77 -12.66 1.35 5.10
C THR A 77 -13.76 1.39 4.05
N SER A 78 -13.80 0.39 3.19
CA SER A 78 -14.87 0.22 2.21
C SER A 78 -15.75 -0.94 2.65
N GLU A 79 -17.03 -0.68 2.87
CA GLU A 79 -17.98 -1.68 3.32
C GLU A 79 -18.83 -2.17 2.14
N PHE A 80 -18.82 -3.49 1.96
CA PHE A 80 -19.64 -4.17 0.94
C PHE A 80 -20.64 -5.09 1.64
N ASP A 81 -21.62 -5.57 0.91
CA ASP A 81 -22.64 -6.47 1.48
C ASP A 81 -22.02 -7.73 2.09
N ASN A 82 -20.99 -8.27 1.46
CA ASN A 82 -20.40 -9.55 1.86
C ASN A 82 -18.92 -9.45 2.26
N GLY A 83 -18.44 -8.28 2.60
CA GLY A 83 -17.06 -8.12 3.01
C GLY A 83 -16.65 -6.68 3.19
N LYS A 84 -15.42 -6.48 3.64
CA LYS A 84 -14.84 -5.14 3.83
C LYS A 84 -13.42 -5.11 3.29
N ILE A 85 -13.01 -3.94 2.82
CA ILE A 85 -11.63 -3.68 2.42
C ILE A 85 -11.10 -2.53 3.27
N PHE A 86 -9.99 -2.77 3.93
CA PHE A 86 -9.31 -1.76 4.74
C PHE A 86 -7.98 -1.42 4.06
N ALA A 87 -7.62 -0.16 4.03
CA ALA A 87 -6.33 0.28 3.51
C ALA A 87 -5.71 1.30 4.46
N ALA A 88 -4.43 1.12 4.78
CA ALA A 88 -3.69 2.01 5.67
C ALA A 88 -2.27 2.22 5.14
N SER A 89 -1.69 3.37 5.44
CA SER A 89 -0.31 3.66 5.09
C SER A 89 0.66 2.90 5.99
N CYS A 90 1.70 2.36 5.40
CA CYS A 90 2.88 1.88 6.12
C CYS A 90 4.13 2.62 5.61
N GLY A 91 4.03 3.94 5.53
CA GLY A 91 5.08 4.80 5.02
C GLY A 91 5.10 4.80 3.49
N LYS A 92 6.08 4.16 2.89
CA LYS A 92 6.22 4.08 1.42
C LYS A 92 5.32 3.03 0.78
N GLY A 93 4.54 2.32 1.57
CA GLY A 93 3.60 1.32 1.09
C GLY A 93 2.19 1.55 1.61
N VAL A 94 1.27 0.75 1.09
CA VAL A 94 -0.12 0.70 1.52
C VAL A 94 -0.45 -0.74 1.87
N LEU A 95 -0.94 -0.96 3.08
CA LEU A 95 -1.40 -2.26 3.55
C LEU A 95 -2.89 -2.38 3.29
N CYS A 96 -3.29 -3.40 2.54
CA CYS A 96 -4.68 -3.68 2.19
C CYS A 96 -5.11 -4.98 2.85
N VAL A 97 -6.22 -4.96 3.57
CA VAL A 97 -6.79 -6.13 4.25
C VAL A 97 -8.21 -6.34 3.78
N ILE A 98 -8.49 -7.53 3.28
CA ILE A 98 -9.81 -7.93 2.78
C ILE A 98 -10.42 -8.92 3.77
N THR A 99 -11.65 -8.63 4.22
CA THR A 99 -12.30 -9.38 5.28
C THR A 99 -13.73 -9.77 4.94
N ASP A 100 -14.29 -10.64 5.76
CA ASP A 100 -15.73 -10.88 5.82
C ASP A 100 -16.47 -9.66 6.35
N SER A 101 -17.78 -9.64 6.18
CA SER A 101 -18.64 -8.56 6.68
C SER A 101 -18.76 -8.55 8.22
N ASP A 102 -18.56 -9.68 8.88
CA ASP A 102 -18.80 -9.86 10.31
C ASP A 102 -17.59 -9.56 11.21
N VAL A 103 -16.52 -9.01 10.66
CA VAL A 103 -15.32 -8.70 11.44
C VAL A 103 -15.55 -7.56 12.41
N ASN A 104 -14.85 -7.61 13.53
CA ASN A 104 -14.80 -6.49 14.47
C ASN A 104 -13.84 -5.41 13.90
N ILE A 105 -14.41 -4.28 13.48
CA ILE A 105 -13.66 -3.19 12.85
C ILE A 105 -12.54 -2.68 13.76
N GLY A 106 -12.81 -2.55 15.07
CA GLY A 106 -11.82 -2.11 16.05
C GLY A 106 -10.61 -3.05 16.12
N MET A 107 -10.85 -4.35 16.09
CA MET A 107 -9.76 -5.33 16.08
C MET A 107 -8.94 -5.27 14.80
N ILE A 108 -9.61 -5.16 13.66
CA ILE A 108 -8.90 -5.02 12.37
C ILE A 108 -8.01 -3.78 12.38
N ARG A 109 -8.52 -2.66 12.90
CA ARG A 109 -7.74 -1.41 12.98
C ARG A 109 -6.51 -1.57 13.88
N LEU A 110 -6.63 -2.26 15.00
CA LEU A 110 -5.50 -2.53 15.90
C LEU A 110 -4.45 -3.42 15.24
N VAL A 111 -4.90 -4.49 14.59
CA VAL A 111 -4.02 -5.41 13.87
C VAL A 111 -3.25 -4.67 12.77
N MET A 112 -3.95 -3.85 12.00
CA MET A 112 -3.35 -3.07 10.93
C MET A 112 -2.37 -2.02 11.44
N LYS A 113 -2.70 -1.35 12.54
CA LYS A 113 -1.81 -0.36 13.14
C LYS A 113 -0.47 -0.97 13.55
N LYS A 114 -0.52 -2.12 14.20
CA LYS A 114 0.68 -2.86 14.60
C LYS A 114 1.48 -3.31 13.37
N ALA A 115 0.82 -3.92 12.40
CA ALA A 115 1.45 -4.40 11.18
C ALA A 115 2.05 -3.26 10.37
N SER A 116 1.35 -2.13 10.26
CA SER A 116 1.81 -0.95 9.52
C SER A 116 3.13 -0.41 10.10
N THR A 117 3.26 -0.38 11.42
CA THR A 117 4.50 0.05 12.08
C THR A 117 5.65 -0.90 11.76
N GLN A 118 5.41 -2.21 11.81
CA GLN A 118 6.41 -3.22 11.48
C GLN A 118 6.81 -3.15 10.00
N LEU A 119 5.83 -3.03 9.12
CA LEU A 119 6.05 -2.96 7.67
C LEU A 119 6.79 -1.69 7.28
N LYS A 120 6.50 -0.57 7.91
CA LYS A 120 7.20 0.68 7.65
C LYS A 120 8.71 0.52 7.89
N SER A 121 9.08 -0.10 9.00
CA SER A 121 10.48 -0.35 9.34
C SER A 121 11.17 -1.23 8.28
N VAL A 122 10.52 -2.33 7.89
CA VAL A 122 11.07 -3.26 6.89
C VAL A 122 11.15 -2.60 5.51
N LEU A 123 10.13 -1.82 5.13
CA LEU A 123 10.13 -1.10 3.85
C LEU A 123 11.22 -0.04 3.78
N ASP A 124 11.45 0.69 4.85
CA ASP A 124 12.50 1.71 4.89
C ASP A 124 13.88 1.06 4.70
N GLU A 125 14.14 -0.07 5.34
CA GLU A 125 15.37 -0.84 5.13
C GLU A 125 15.48 -1.36 3.70
N PHE A 126 14.40 -1.93 3.19
CA PHE A 126 14.33 -2.47 1.83
C PHE A 126 14.62 -1.42 0.77
N LEU A 127 14.04 -0.23 0.90
CA LEU A 127 14.22 0.85 -0.06
C LEU A 127 15.56 1.55 0.09
N ALA A 128 16.16 1.52 1.28
CA ALA A 128 17.51 2.03 1.52
C ALA A 128 18.59 1.14 0.88
N GLU A 129 18.33 -0.17 0.78
CA GLU A 129 19.25 -1.14 0.16
C GLU A 129 19.19 -1.16 -1.36
N LYS A 130 18.15 -0.58 -1.98
CA LYS A 130 18.11 -0.45 -3.43
C LYS A 130 19.27 0.40 -3.89
N PRO A 131 20.06 -0.08 -4.88
CA PRO A 131 21.12 0.75 -5.44
C PRO A 131 20.50 2.04 -5.95
N VAL A 132 20.97 3.15 -5.41
CA VAL A 132 20.59 4.47 -5.87
C VAL A 132 20.99 4.55 -7.33
N VAL A 133 20.02 4.72 -8.22
CA VAL A 133 20.29 5.01 -9.62
C VAL A 133 21.24 6.21 -9.64
N PRO A 134 22.40 6.13 -10.33
CA PRO A 134 23.36 7.23 -10.33
C PRO A 134 22.68 8.54 -10.67
N ALA A 135 22.98 9.58 -9.91
CA ALA A 135 22.38 10.90 -10.05
C ALA A 135 22.49 11.46 -11.49
N SER A 136 23.40 10.95 -12.30
CA SER A 136 23.57 11.30 -13.70
C SER A 136 22.39 10.91 -14.58
N GLU A 137 21.64 9.88 -14.24
CA GLU A 137 20.45 9.49 -15.00
C GLU A 137 19.22 10.31 -14.60
N GLY A 138 19.10 10.64 -13.32
CA GLY A 138 18.05 11.52 -12.84
C GLY A 138 18.20 12.96 -13.33
N GLY A 139 19.42 13.45 -13.41
CA GLY A 139 19.70 14.81 -13.92
C GLY A 139 19.38 14.99 -15.40
N ALA A 140 19.69 13.98 -16.22
CA ALA A 140 19.37 14.01 -17.65
C ALA A 140 17.86 13.99 -17.90
N GLY A 141 17.12 13.20 -17.13
CA GLY A 141 15.66 13.14 -17.22
C GLY A 141 14.99 14.46 -16.82
N ASP A 142 15.50 15.11 -15.80
CA ASP A 142 14.97 16.40 -15.33
C ASP A 142 15.24 17.53 -16.35
N GLU A 143 16.40 17.55 -17.00
CA GLU A 143 16.71 18.54 -18.03
C GLU A 143 15.87 18.33 -19.28
N GLU A 144 15.66 17.09 -19.70
CA GLU A 144 14.77 16.77 -20.83
C GLU A 144 13.33 17.16 -20.52
N LEU A 145 12.86 16.91 -19.30
CA LEU A 145 11.53 17.31 -18.87
C LEU A 145 11.37 18.83 -18.85
N LYS A 146 12.35 19.55 -18.34
CA LYS A 146 12.35 21.02 -18.32
C LYS A 146 12.37 21.59 -19.72
N ALA A 147 13.13 21.00 -20.64
CA ALA A 147 13.17 21.41 -22.02
C ALA A 147 11.83 21.22 -22.72
N ALA A 148 11.18 20.05 -22.48
CA ALA A 148 9.86 19.75 -23.02
C ALA A 148 8.80 20.71 -22.48
N LEU A 149 8.82 21.00 -21.17
CA LEU A 149 7.91 21.96 -20.55
C LEU A 149 8.12 23.37 -21.05
N SER A 150 9.38 23.78 -21.29
CA SER A 150 9.73 25.08 -21.85
C SER A 150 9.19 25.26 -23.29
N GLU A 151 9.21 24.18 -24.08
CA GLU A 151 8.63 24.22 -25.43
C GLU A 151 7.09 24.32 -25.41
N LEU A 152 6.44 23.69 -24.46
CA LEU A 152 4.99 23.79 -24.28
C LEU A 152 4.56 25.20 -23.88
N GLU A 153 5.38 25.93 -23.14
CA GLU A 153 5.10 27.29 -22.72
C GLU A 153 5.25 28.31 -23.86
N LYS A 154 5.96 27.96 -24.94
CA LYS A 154 6.17 28.82 -26.08
C LYS A 154 5.06 28.80 -27.13
N VAL A 155 4.04 27.97 -26.91
CA VAL A 155 2.89 27.86 -27.82
C VAL A 155 1.72 28.77 -27.32
#